data_ce3d2de9a4115b9b4fe91586246b6b42
#
_entry.id   ce3d2de9a4115b9b4fe91586246b6b42
#
_cell.length_a   1.000
_cell.length_b   1.000
_cell.length_c   1.000
_cell.angle_alpha   90.00
_cell.angle_beta   90.00
_cell.angle_gamma   90.00
#
_symmetry.space_group_name_H-M   'P 1'
#
loop_
_entity.id
_entity.type
_entity.pdbx_description
1 polymer ?
#
loop_
_entity_poly.entity_id
_entity_poly.type
_entity_poly.pdbx_seq_one_letter_code
_entity_poly.pdbx_strand_id
1 'polypeptide(L)'
;TNPNPGGDKFIVVNSIACCFIGSICTYMYQRSQYSDIKNHLLLQIQRDTDMMTGARSRVAFMHDMGVMNTDELSGGIVFCDVNGLKKANDKYGHDAGDRLIKEAFSIMYKYFKEEGDRIYRTGGDEFVIISLGNDEEAFKARFDDMTENDPRREILSCGCIWMDTIQDADTALKKAEEMMYLNKQEFYLK
;
A
#
# COMPACT_ATOMS: atom_id res chain seq x y z
N THR A 1 -53.99 8.09 -54.73
CA THR A 1 -53.60 8.08 -53.27
C THR A 1 -52.72 9.26 -53.02
N ASN A 2 -53.28 10.32 -52.39
CA ASN A 2 -52.56 11.53 -52.08
C ASN A 2 -51.58 11.26 -50.91
N PRO A 3 -50.25 11.39 -51.04
CA PRO A 3 -49.33 11.28 -49.91
C PRO A 3 -49.64 12.40 -48.92
N ASN A 4 -49.79 12.06 -47.66
CA ASN A 4 -50.05 13.02 -46.58
C ASN A 4 -48.69 13.65 -46.15
N PRO A 5 -48.27 14.79 -46.68
CA PRO A 5 -46.93 15.38 -46.47
C PRO A 5 -46.74 15.86 -45.00
N GLY A 6 -47.79 15.91 -44.21
CA GLY A 6 -47.73 16.25 -42.79
C GLY A 6 -47.34 15.04 -41.91
N GLY A 7 -47.79 13.83 -42.29
CA GLY A 7 -47.48 12.61 -41.55
C GLY A 7 -46.01 12.23 -41.61
N ASP A 8 -45.39 12.36 -42.79
CA ASP A 8 -43.98 12.00 -42.99
C ASP A 8 -43.05 12.93 -42.22
N LYS A 9 -43.36 14.23 -42.18
CA LYS A 9 -42.57 15.21 -41.39
C LYS A 9 -42.66 14.92 -39.88
N PHE A 10 -43.83 14.54 -39.39
CA PHE A 10 -44.04 14.19 -37.98
C PHE A 10 -43.22 12.95 -37.58
N ILE A 11 -43.20 11.92 -38.39
CA ILE A 11 -42.44 10.69 -38.20
C ILE A 11 -40.92 11.00 -38.16
N VAL A 12 -40.41 11.81 -39.08
CA VAL A 12 -39.00 12.17 -39.13
C VAL A 12 -38.58 12.98 -37.90
N VAL A 13 -39.37 13.95 -37.46
CA VAL A 13 -39.10 14.76 -36.28
C VAL A 13 -39.06 13.89 -35.02
N ASN A 14 -40.04 12.98 -34.85
CA ASN A 14 -40.05 12.06 -33.72
C ASN A 14 -38.85 11.10 -33.72
N SER A 15 -38.45 10.58 -34.89
CA SER A 15 -37.29 9.70 -35.00
C SER A 15 -35.99 10.42 -34.60
N ILE A 16 -35.81 11.67 -35.03
CA ILE A 16 -34.68 12.50 -34.65
C ILE A 16 -34.69 12.76 -33.13
N ALA A 17 -35.82 13.13 -32.56
CA ALA A 17 -35.99 13.34 -31.14
C ALA A 17 -35.64 12.07 -30.31
N CYS A 18 -36.11 10.90 -30.73
CA CYS A 18 -35.79 9.62 -30.11
C CYS A 18 -34.25 9.31 -30.16
N CYS A 19 -33.62 9.59 -31.32
CA CYS A 19 -32.15 9.43 -31.45
C CYS A 19 -31.41 10.36 -30.51
N PHE A 20 -31.79 11.63 -30.37
CA PHE A 20 -31.18 12.57 -29.44
C PHE A 20 -31.37 12.13 -27.99
N ILE A 21 -32.59 11.73 -27.60
CA ILE A 21 -32.83 11.24 -26.25
C ILE A 21 -32.01 9.98 -25.96
N GLY A 22 -31.97 9.03 -26.89
CA GLY A 22 -31.18 7.82 -26.79
C GLY A 22 -29.67 8.14 -26.62
N SER A 23 -29.15 9.09 -27.41
CA SER A 23 -27.74 9.53 -27.29
C SER A 23 -27.45 10.18 -25.94
N ILE A 24 -28.37 11.03 -25.45
CA ILE A 24 -28.23 11.67 -24.13
C ILE A 24 -28.29 10.62 -23.02
N CYS A 25 -29.23 9.69 -23.07
CA CYS A 25 -29.31 8.59 -22.08
C CYS A 25 -28.05 7.73 -22.08
N THR A 26 -27.54 7.36 -23.25
CA THR A 26 -26.30 6.60 -23.37
C THR A 26 -25.10 7.38 -22.78
N TYR A 27 -24.98 8.66 -23.09
CA TYR A 27 -23.95 9.53 -22.54
C TYR A 27 -24.04 9.62 -20.99
N MET A 28 -25.24 9.85 -20.47
CA MET A 28 -25.46 9.92 -19.02
C MET A 28 -25.14 8.59 -18.33
N TYR A 29 -25.53 7.47 -18.93
CA TYR A 29 -25.21 6.14 -18.44
C TYR A 29 -23.70 5.88 -18.40
N GLN A 30 -22.98 6.18 -19.48
CA GLN A 30 -21.52 6.03 -19.53
C GLN A 30 -20.82 6.93 -18.51
N ARG A 31 -21.28 8.17 -18.34
CA ARG A 31 -20.75 9.11 -17.35
C ARG A 31 -20.96 8.60 -15.92
N SER A 32 -22.11 8.02 -15.61
CA SER A 32 -22.41 7.41 -14.31
C SER A 32 -21.46 6.23 -14.05
N GLN A 33 -21.34 5.31 -15.00
CA GLN A 33 -20.43 4.15 -14.89
C GLN A 33 -18.97 4.59 -14.64
N TYR A 34 -18.50 5.59 -15.38
CA TYR A 34 -17.15 6.14 -15.17
C TYR A 34 -16.97 6.74 -13.76
N SER A 35 -17.98 7.48 -13.27
CA SER A 35 -17.99 8.04 -11.93
C SER A 35 -17.93 6.94 -10.86
N ASP A 36 -18.70 5.88 -11.02
CA ASP A 36 -18.77 4.76 -10.09
C ASP A 36 -17.42 4.01 -10.04
N ILE A 37 -16.81 3.72 -11.19
CA ILE A 37 -15.48 3.09 -11.27
C ILE A 37 -14.43 3.97 -10.60
N LYS A 38 -14.44 5.28 -10.88
CA LYS A 38 -13.53 6.24 -10.28
C LYS A 38 -13.67 6.28 -8.76
N ASN A 39 -14.90 6.34 -8.25
CA ASN A 39 -15.18 6.37 -6.83
C ASN A 39 -14.73 5.08 -6.15
N HIS A 40 -14.99 3.92 -6.75
CA HIS A 40 -14.49 2.63 -6.27
C HIS A 40 -12.97 2.61 -6.17
N LEU A 41 -12.27 3.06 -7.22
CA LEU A 41 -10.81 3.11 -7.24
C LEU A 41 -10.26 4.05 -6.16
N LEU A 42 -10.86 5.23 -5.99
CA LEU A 42 -10.47 6.17 -4.94
C LEU A 42 -10.66 5.58 -3.54
N LEU A 43 -11.78 4.91 -3.30
CA LEU A 43 -12.04 4.23 -2.02
C LEU A 43 -11.05 3.11 -1.77
N GLN A 44 -10.66 2.34 -2.78
CA GLN A 44 -9.62 1.33 -2.67
C GLN A 44 -8.26 1.95 -2.30
N ILE A 45 -7.84 3.00 -3.00
CA ILE A 45 -6.59 3.71 -2.70
C ILE A 45 -6.60 4.24 -1.27
N GLN A 46 -7.69 4.87 -0.83
CA GLN A 46 -7.82 5.38 0.54
C GLN A 46 -7.79 4.28 1.60
N ARG A 47 -8.38 3.12 1.31
CA ARG A 47 -8.35 1.95 2.19
C ARG A 47 -6.96 1.34 2.29
N ASP A 48 -6.26 1.25 1.16
CA ASP A 48 -5.02 0.49 1.02
C ASP A 48 -3.76 1.33 1.29
N THR A 49 -3.91 2.64 1.55
CA THR A 49 -2.79 3.56 1.81
C THR A 49 -2.91 4.23 3.18
N ASP A 50 -1.83 4.25 3.94
CA ASP A 50 -1.71 5.05 5.16
C ASP A 50 -1.52 6.54 4.81
N MET A 51 -2.46 7.37 5.20
CA MET A 51 -2.51 8.79 4.83
C MET A 51 -1.38 9.64 5.45
N MET A 52 -0.75 9.17 6.51
CA MET A 52 0.33 9.90 7.18
C MET A 52 1.66 9.70 6.47
N THR A 53 1.96 8.46 6.08
CA THR A 53 3.28 8.06 5.56
C THR A 53 3.28 7.84 4.06
N GLY A 54 2.15 7.44 3.48
CA GLY A 54 2.07 6.94 2.11
C GLY A 54 2.43 5.46 1.97
N ALA A 55 2.78 4.78 3.07
CA ALA A 55 2.93 3.33 3.09
C ALA A 55 1.60 2.64 2.76
N ARG A 56 1.65 1.38 2.43
CA ARG A 56 0.43 0.56 2.35
C ARG A 56 -0.18 0.39 3.75
N SER A 57 -1.50 0.36 3.82
CA SER A 57 -2.22 0.24 5.08
C SER A 57 -2.16 -1.18 5.66
N ARG A 58 -2.53 -1.32 6.94
CA ARG A 58 -2.75 -2.62 7.57
C ARG A 58 -3.78 -3.48 6.82
N VAL A 59 -4.80 -2.86 6.22
CA VAL A 59 -5.81 -3.60 5.43
C VAL A 59 -5.19 -4.20 4.18
N ALA A 60 -4.35 -3.42 3.48
CA ALA A 60 -3.61 -3.91 2.33
C ALA A 60 -2.64 -5.04 2.72
N PHE A 61 -1.96 -4.90 3.87
CA PHE A 61 -1.09 -5.95 4.41
C PHE A 61 -1.82 -7.27 4.62
N MET A 62 -2.95 -7.26 5.32
CA MET A 62 -3.74 -8.47 5.58
C MET A 62 -4.24 -9.14 4.30
N HIS A 63 -4.65 -8.34 3.32
CA HIS A 63 -5.07 -8.84 2.02
C HIS A 63 -3.90 -9.51 1.27
N ASP A 64 -2.75 -8.83 1.18
CA ASP A 64 -1.59 -9.31 0.42
C ASP A 64 -0.96 -10.55 1.07
N MET A 65 -0.92 -10.62 2.41
CA MET A 65 -0.50 -11.82 3.15
C MET A 65 -1.38 -13.04 2.83
N GLY A 66 -2.70 -12.85 2.76
CA GLY A 66 -3.64 -13.91 2.39
C GLY A 66 -3.40 -14.45 0.98
N VAL A 67 -3.00 -13.60 0.03
CA VAL A 67 -2.67 -14.00 -1.34
C VAL A 67 -1.32 -14.71 -1.38
N MET A 68 -0.30 -14.19 -0.68
CA MET A 68 1.06 -14.76 -0.69
C MET A 68 1.13 -16.18 -0.11
N ASN A 69 0.28 -16.52 0.85
CA ASN A 69 0.21 -17.87 1.41
C ASN A 69 -0.26 -18.94 0.38
N THR A 70 -0.70 -18.52 -0.82
CA THR A 70 -1.15 -19.43 -1.89
C THR A 70 -0.15 -19.58 -3.03
N ASP A 71 0.86 -18.73 -3.09
CA ASP A 71 1.83 -18.67 -4.20
C ASP A 71 3.20 -19.20 -3.76
N GLU A 72 3.82 -20.04 -4.60
CA GLU A 72 5.20 -20.50 -4.43
C GLU A 72 6.20 -19.40 -4.83
N LEU A 73 6.27 -18.32 -4.06
CA LEU A 73 7.17 -17.19 -4.29
C LEU A 73 8.36 -17.24 -3.33
N SER A 74 9.52 -16.80 -3.79
CA SER A 74 10.66 -16.48 -2.92
C SER A 74 10.65 -15.00 -2.56
N GLY A 75 11.12 -14.66 -1.37
CA GLY A 75 11.19 -13.27 -0.95
C GLY A 75 11.64 -13.05 0.49
N GLY A 76 11.88 -11.80 0.82
CA GLY A 76 12.26 -11.35 2.15
C GLY A 76 11.13 -10.62 2.86
N ILE A 77 11.05 -10.82 4.17
CA ILE A 77 10.18 -10.06 5.07
C ILE A 77 11.07 -9.31 6.07
N VAL A 78 10.80 -8.02 6.27
CA VAL A 78 11.40 -7.22 7.34
C VAL A 78 10.29 -6.74 8.25
N PHE A 79 10.45 -6.92 9.55
CA PHE A 79 9.62 -6.29 10.57
C PHE A 79 10.40 -5.13 11.19
N CYS A 80 9.80 -3.94 11.26
CA CYS A 80 10.41 -2.73 11.80
C CYS A 80 9.51 -2.09 12.85
N ASP A 81 10.14 -1.53 13.88
CA ASP A 81 9.48 -0.75 14.92
C ASP A 81 10.24 0.58 15.09
N VAL A 82 9.49 1.68 15.29
CA VAL A 82 10.06 3.02 15.44
C VAL A 82 10.48 3.27 16.88
N ASN A 83 11.78 3.43 17.10
CA ASN A 83 12.36 3.65 18.41
C ASN A 83 12.01 5.03 18.99
N GLY A 84 11.68 5.06 20.27
CA GLY A 84 11.53 6.30 21.01
C GLY A 84 10.26 7.11 20.71
N LEU A 85 9.28 6.57 19.97
CA LEU A 85 8.05 7.29 19.61
C LEU A 85 7.31 7.84 20.85
N LYS A 86 7.13 7.01 21.88
CA LYS A 86 6.48 7.46 23.13
C LYS A 86 7.25 8.61 23.77
N LYS A 87 8.57 8.52 23.85
CA LYS A 87 9.43 9.57 24.42
C LYS A 87 9.34 10.88 23.63
N ALA A 88 9.29 10.78 22.29
CA ALA A 88 9.11 11.94 21.42
C ALA A 88 7.75 12.61 21.65
N ASN A 89 6.66 11.82 21.72
CA ASN A 89 5.32 12.31 21.99
C ASN A 89 5.22 12.99 23.37
N ASP A 90 5.72 12.32 24.40
CA ASP A 90 5.62 12.82 25.79
C ASP A 90 6.42 14.11 25.98
N LYS A 91 7.56 14.25 25.28
CA LYS A 91 8.44 15.41 25.42
C LYS A 91 8.11 16.59 24.51
N TYR A 92 7.69 16.31 23.27
CA TYR A 92 7.58 17.30 22.21
C TYR A 92 6.21 17.35 21.53
N GLY A 93 5.25 16.55 22.02
CA GLY A 93 3.89 16.45 21.47
C GLY A 93 3.76 15.52 20.26
N HIS A 94 2.51 15.21 19.89
CA HIS A 94 2.19 14.25 18.83
C HIS A 94 2.77 14.62 17.46
N ASP A 95 2.90 15.90 17.14
CA ASP A 95 3.52 16.35 15.89
C ASP A 95 4.98 15.90 15.77
N ALA A 96 5.70 15.74 16.89
CA ALA A 96 7.07 15.22 16.89
C ALA A 96 7.10 13.72 16.62
N GLY A 97 6.15 12.97 17.17
CA GLY A 97 6.00 11.56 16.87
C GLY A 97 5.61 11.32 15.41
N ASP A 98 4.71 12.13 14.87
CA ASP A 98 4.32 12.03 13.46
C ASP A 98 5.51 12.30 12.52
N ARG A 99 6.38 13.26 12.85
CA ARG A 99 7.63 13.48 12.09
C ARG A 99 8.57 12.29 12.19
N LEU A 100 8.71 11.69 13.38
CA LEU A 100 9.56 10.51 13.58
C LEU A 100 9.07 9.31 12.76
N ILE A 101 7.76 9.07 12.72
CA ILE A 101 7.15 8.00 11.90
C ILE A 101 7.40 8.25 10.40
N LYS A 102 7.23 9.49 9.93
CA LYS A 102 7.51 9.86 8.53
C LYS A 102 8.98 9.69 8.17
N GLU A 103 9.86 10.01 9.10
CA GLU A 103 11.31 9.83 8.93
C GLU A 103 11.67 8.35 8.86
N ALA A 104 11.12 7.52 9.74
CA ALA A 104 11.26 6.07 9.71
C ALA A 104 10.82 5.48 8.35
N PHE A 105 9.64 5.89 7.86
CA PHE A 105 9.18 5.48 6.53
C PHE A 105 10.13 5.93 5.42
N SER A 106 10.68 7.16 5.50
CA SER A 106 11.61 7.66 4.48
C SER A 106 12.92 6.86 4.41
N ILE A 107 13.38 6.33 5.54
CA ILE A 107 14.54 5.43 5.59
C ILE A 107 14.19 4.13 4.86
N MET A 108 13.12 3.46 5.26
CA MET A 108 12.68 2.21 4.62
C MET A 108 12.48 2.37 3.11
N TYR A 109 11.81 3.44 2.69
CA TYR A 109 11.54 3.72 1.27
C TYR A 109 12.82 4.00 0.46
N LYS A 110 13.88 4.52 1.07
CA LYS A 110 15.17 4.74 0.41
C LYS A 110 15.79 3.43 -0.09
N TYR A 111 15.66 2.35 0.71
CA TYR A 111 16.29 1.06 0.44
C TYR A 111 15.35 0.03 -0.19
N PHE A 112 14.04 0.17 0.04
CA PHE A 112 13.01 -0.75 -0.44
C PHE A 112 11.95 -0.01 -1.28
N LYS A 113 12.31 0.28 -2.53
CA LYS A 113 11.45 0.99 -3.51
C LYS A 113 11.46 0.36 -4.90
N GLU A 114 12.05 -0.82 -5.04
CA GLU A 114 12.13 -1.53 -6.31
C GLU A 114 10.80 -2.22 -6.65
N GLU A 115 10.66 -2.66 -7.89
CA GLU A 115 9.52 -3.47 -8.29
C GLU A 115 9.50 -4.77 -7.47
N GLY A 116 8.38 -5.06 -6.80
CA GLY A 116 8.26 -6.18 -5.87
C GLY A 116 8.39 -5.79 -4.41
N ASP A 117 8.94 -4.61 -4.09
CA ASP A 117 8.99 -4.11 -2.71
C ASP A 117 7.66 -3.47 -2.30
N ARG A 118 7.19 -3.80 -1.11
CA ARG A 118 5.98 -3.21 -0.52
C ARG A 118 6.23 -2.91 0.96
N ILE A 119 6.01 -1.66 1.34
CA ILE A 119 6.14 -1.21 2.73
C ILE A 119 4.74 -0.98 3.27
N TYR A 120 4.42 -1.63 4.38
CA TYR A 120 3.14 -1.55 5.06
C TYR A 120 3.31 -0.93 6.44
N ARG A 121 2.36 -0.08 6.84
CA ARG A 121 2.22 0.36 8.22
C ARG A 121 1.13 -0.48 8.87
N THR A 122 1.53 -1.37 9.79
CA THR A 122 0.65 -2.36 10.43
C THR A 122 0.15 -1.92 11.79
N GLY A 123 0.87 -1.00 12.43
CA GLY A 123 0.53 -0.44 13.73
C GLY A 123 0.86 1.06 13.83
N GLY A 124 0.86 1.60 15.03
CA GLY A 124 1.22 3.00 15.29
C GLY A 124 2.67 3.30 14.90
N ASP A 125 3.58 2.47 15.36
CA ASP A 125 5.04 2.52 15.18
C ASP A 125 5.60 1.30 14.43
N GLU A 126 4.74 0.38 13.99
CA GLU A 126 5.12 -0.87 13.36
C GLU A 126 4.99 -0.81 11.84
N PHE A 127 6.03 -1.28 11.16
CA PHE A 127 6.06 -1.44 9.71
C PHE A 127 6.50 -2.85 9.32
N VAL A 128 5.99 -3.30 8.19
CA VAL A 128 6.44 -4.54 7.54
C VAL A 128 6.86 -4.22 6.11
N ILE A 129 8.01 -4.74 5.71
CA ILE A 129 8.46 -4.69 4.32
C ILE A 129 8.38 -6.11 3.77
N ILE A 130 7.81 -6.25 2.58
CA ILE A 130 7.80 -7.49 1.82
C ILE A 130 8.51 -7.19 0.51
N SER A 131 9.55 -7.98 0.21
CA SER A 131 10.37 -7.84 -0.98
C SER A 131 10.32 -9.14 -1.79
N LEU A 132 9.65 -9.10 -2.94
CA LEU A 132 9.45 -10.24 -3.84
C LEU A 132 10.29 -10.07 -5.10
N GLY A 133 10.68 -11.19 -5.73
CA GLY A 133 11.34 -11.18 -7.04
C GLY A 133 12.82 -10.77 -7.03
N ASN A 134 13.40 -10.54 -5.85
CA ASN A 134 14.84 -10.33 -5.67
C ASN A 134 15.52 -11.66 -5.30
N ASP A 135 16.84 -11.69 -5.33
CA ASP A 135 17.63 -12.76 -4.70
C ASP A 135 17.91 -12.43 -3.24
N GLU A 136 18.28 -13.46 -2.47
CA GLU A 136 18.57 -13.35 -1.04
C GLU A 136 19.74 -12.38 -0.76
N GLU A 137 20.78 -12.41 -1.58
CA GLU A 137 21.99 -11.59 -1.39
C GLU A 137 21.67 -10.10 -1.57
N ALA A 138 20.94 -9.75 -2.65
CA ALA A 138 20.51 -8.38 -2.88
C ALA A 138 19.54 -7.86 -1.79
N PHE A 139 18.62 -8.72 -1.32
CA PHE A 139 17.73 -8.36 -0.22
C PHE A 139 18.51 -8.09 1.07
N LYS A 140 19.42 -8.99 1.46
CA LYS A 140 20.25 -8.84 2.67
C LYS A 140 21.14 -7.61 2.59
N ALA A 141 21.80 -7.36 1.46
CA ALA A 141 22.64 -6.19 1.28
C ALA A 141 21.85 -4.88 1.51
N ARG A 142 20.63 -4.78 1.01
CA ARG A 142 19.76 -3.61 1.22
C ARG A 142 19.31 -3.48 2.68
N PHE A 143 19.04 -4.60 3.34
CA PHE A 143 18.70 -4.63 4.76
C PHE A 143 19.88 -4.17 5.63
N ASP A 144 21.07 -4.69 5.38
CA ASP A 144 22.29 -4.30 6.10
C ASP A 144 22.63 -2.83 5.87
N ASP A 145 22.51 -2.34 4.63
CA ASP A 145 22.71 -0.91 4.33
C ASP A 145 21.69 -0.02 5.08
N MET A 146 20.46 -0.44 5.22
CA MET A 146 19.42 0.28 5.96
C MET A 146 19.72 0.28 7.47
N THR A 147 20.14 -0.85 8.04
CA THR A 147 20.24 -1.03 9.49
C THR A 147 21.62 -0.72 10.05
N GLU A 148 22.67 -0.77 9.24
CA GLU A 148 24.03 -0.54 9.68
C GLU A 148 24.64 0.76 9.14
N ASN A 149 24.33 1.13 7.89
CA ASN A 149 25.00 2.22 7.18
C ASN A 149 24.16 3.51 7.07
N ASP A 150 22.83 3.49 7.28
CA ASP A 150 22.06 4.74 7.28
C ASP A 150 22.39 5.58 8.52
N PRO A 151 22.69 6.88 8.38
CA PRO A 151 23.00 7.75 9.51
C PRO A 151 21.88 7.85 10.56
N ARG A 152 20.66 7.52 10.19
CA ARG A 152 19.46 7.60 11.04
C ARG A 152 18.97 6.22 11.49
N ARG A 153 19.81 5.16 11.32
CA ARG A 153 19.45 3.77 11.65
C ARG A 153 18.91 3.56 13.06
N GLU A 154 19.33 4.39 14.01
CA GLU A 154 18.88 4.32 15.41
C GLU A 154 17.39 4.60 15.61
N ILE A 155 16.73 5.19 14.61
CA ILE A 155 15.27 5.41 14.62
C ILE A 155 14.49 4.10 14.52
N LEU A 156 15.11 3.04 13.95
CA LEU A 156 14.46 1.78 13.67
C LEU A 156 15.11 0.62 14.44
N SER A 157 14.27 -0.24 14.98
CA SER A 157 14.66 -1.63 15.34
C SER A 157 14.05 -2.56 14.32
N CYS A 158 14.88 -3.39 13.69
CA CYS A 158 14.46 -4.24 12.58
C CYS A 158 14.89 -5.69 12.77
N GLY A 159 14.09 -6.60 12.22
CA GLY A 159 14.45 -8.01 12.03
C GLY A 159 14.04 -8.45 10.64
N CYS A 160 14.81 -9.31 10.00
CA CYS A 160 14.50 -9.79 8.67
C CYS A 160 14.62 -11.30 8.55
N ILE A 161 13.90 -11.85 7.58
CA ILE A 161 14.01 -13.26 7.18
C ILE A 161 13.88 -13.36 5.66
N TRP A 162 14.63 -14.27 5.08
CA TRP A 162 14.48 -14.70 3.69
C TRP A 162 13.81 -16.06 3.62
N MET A 163 13.00 -16.28 2.60
CA MET A 163 12.34 -17.54 2.29
C MET A 163 12.50 -17.88 0.83
N ASP A 164 13.05 -19.07 0.55
CA ASP A 164 13.14 -19.60 -0.81
C ASP A 164 11.77 -19.95 -1.38
N THR A 165 10.81 -20.24 -0.52
CA THR A 165 9.42 -20.49 -0.88
C THR A 165 8.53 -19.97 0.25
N ILE A 166 7.65 -19.04 -0.06
CA ILE A 166 6.68 -18.49 0.90
C ILE A 166 5.50 -19.47 1.01
N GLN A 167 5.65 -20.53 1.80
CA GLN A 167 4.55 -21.47 2.12
C GLN A 167 3.83 -21.09 3.42
N ASP A 168 4.49 -20.33 4.29
CA ASP A 168 3.95 -19.90 5.59
C ASP A 168 4.48 -18.50 5.94
N ALA A 169 3.91 -17.50 5.27
CA ALA A 169 4.26 -16.10 5.48
C ALA A 169 4.00 -15.64 6.94
N ASP A 170 3.02 -16.25 7.62
CA ASP A 170 2.72 -15.91 9.01
C ASP A 170 3.84 -16.39 9.96
N THR A 171 4.40 -17.57 9.73
CA THR A 171 5.56 -18.06 10.51
C THR A 171 6.80 -17.22 10.23
N ALA A 172 7.03 -16.82 8.99
CA ALA A 172 8.15 -15.96 8.64
C ALA A 172 8.02 -14.57 9.27
N LEU A 173 6.82 -13.98 9.24
CA LEU A 173 6.54 -12.71 9.88
C LEU A 173 6.86 -12.76 11.38
N LYS A 174 6.42 -13.81 12.09
CA LYS A 174 6.71 -14.00 13.53
C LYS A 174 8.22 -14.09 13.80
N LYS A 175 8.99 -14.79 12.97
CA LYS A 175 10.44 -14.87 13.13
C LYS A 175 11.11 -13.52 12.91
N ALA A 176 10.67 -12.73 11.91
CA ALA A 176 11.17 -11.39 11.69
C ALA A 176 10.84 -10.46 12.88
N GLU A 177 9.63 -10.58 13.45
CA GLU A 177 9.22 -9.85 14.65
C GLU A 177 10.07 -10.21 15.87
N GLU A 178 10.35 -11.50 16.10
CA GLU A 178 11.23 -11.97 17.18
C GLU A 178 12.64 -11.39 17.06
N MET A 179 13.19 -11.36 15.85
CA MET A 179 14.51 -10.75 15.59
C MET A 179 14.50 -9.23 15.82
N MET A 180 13.45 -8.54 15.39
CA MET A 180 13.27 -7.11 15.67
C MET A 180 13.21 -6.85 17.17
N TYR A 181 12.49 -7.66 17.93
CA TYR A 181 12.36 -7.51 19.37
C TYR A 181 13.72 -7.66 20.08
N LEU A 182 14.57 -8.61 19.67
CA LEU A 182 15.94 -8.74 20.18
C LEU A 182 16.77 -7.50 19.87
N ASN A 183 16.72 -7.00 18.64
CA ASN A 183 17.39 -5.77 18.23
C ASN A 183 16.91 -4.56 19.05
N LYS A 184 15.61 -4.47 19.31
CA LYS A 184 15.01 -3.41 20.15
C LYS A 184 15.50 -3.47 21.60
N GLN A 185 15.65 -4.67 22.18
CA GLN A 185 16.22 -4.82 23.53
C GLN A 185 17.66 -4.32 23.58
N GLU A 186 18.50 -4.64 22.61
CA GLU A 186 19.88 -4.17 22.53
C GLU A 186 19.95 -2.64 22.43
N PHE A 187 19.05 -2.02 21.70
CA PHE A 187 18.95 -0.56 21.60
C PHE A 187 18.70 0.11 22.96
N TYR A 188 17.83 -0.45 23.79
CA TYR A 188 17.49 0.12 25.11
C TYR A 188 18.49 -0.23 26.22
N LEU A 189 19.44 -1.14 25.98
CA LEU A 189 20.51 -1.49 26.93
C LEU A 189 21.76 -0.60 26.77
N LYS A 190 21.86 0.15 25.68
CA LYS A 190 22.94 1.13 25.39
C LYS A 190 22.60 2.49 25.97
#